data_5cd355521972c30a8acc11de7b92c1ad
#
_entry.id   5cd355521972c30a8acc11de7b92c1ad
#
_cell.length_a   1.000
_cell.length_b   1.000
_cell.length_c   1.000
_cell.angle_alpha   90.00
_cell.angle_beta   90.00
_cell.angle_gamma   90.00
#
_symmetry.space_group_name_H-M   'P 1'
#
loop_
_entity.id
_entity.type
_entity.pdbx_description
1 polymer ?
#
loop_
_entity_poly.entity_id
_entity_poly.type
_entity_poly.pdbx_seq_one_letter_code
_entity_poly.pdbx_strand_id
1 'polypeptide(L)'
;MRAKKLFSILLAMMLMLFALFPIQAVLAETTNQPSQTTSTAEPPASSAVPTQRSDTPAPTSGAEPGVETPVDVSGQLGFFVQQYGLMVLLALAVIVLVVLIALLARSGRRKRTAETAQSGQTIAVMDMPGEPPILDVTEVGNVHNIGKRNYQQDAFGVSPLQDEKLRHSRGVLAVLADGMGGMTNSGELSQAAVLAALRSFPQAPGGTGETLASVAHSVLDMVQKRFTGSGSGSTLVLANIRDGKLDFLTIGDSRIALLRDGALLTLNREHNYAATLRHQAALGLIPWREVTENPRCRALTSYLGLADDPAMDFPAEAIPLNSGDKIVLMSDGVFGTLDDETLTRVLFRSQNVVEAAHKLEDAVLMARKANQDNFTAVIIEIANVRKLNRIQE
;
A
#
# COMPACT_ATOMS: atom_id res chain seq x y z
N MET A 1 -19.13 23.72 -1.42
CA MET A 1 -18.26 24.88 -1.67
C MET A 1 -18.09 25.83 -0.47
N ARG A 2 -19.12 26.11 0.32
CA ARG A 2 -19.06 27.06 1.46
C ARG A 2 -18.22 26.58 2.67
N ALA A 3 -18.24 25.29 3.00
CA ALA A 3 -17.47 24.75 4.16
C ALA A 3 -15.95 24.77 3.95
N LYS A 4 -15.46 24.53 2.70
CA LYS A 4 -14.03 24.62 2.38
C LYS A 4 -13.49 26.04 2.44
N LYS A 5 -14.30 27.05 2.05
CA LYS A 5 -13.93 28.46 2.16
C LYS A 5 -13.86 28.90 3.61
N LEU A 6 -14.79 28.45 4.47
CA LEU A 6 -14.81 28.77 5.90
C LEU A 6 -13.59 28.17 6.63
N PHE A 7 -13.23 26.92 6.30
CA PHE A 7 -12.04 26.26 6.83
C PHE A 7 -10.75 26.99 6.44
N SER A 8 -10.61 27.41 5.18
CA SER A 8 -9.45 28.18 4.72
C SER A 8 -9.33 29.56 5.39
N ILE A 9 -10.46 30.21 5.67
CA ILE A 9 -10.47 31.51 6.38
C ILE A 9 -10.06 31.33 7.85
N LEU A 10 -10.60 30.30 8.53
CA LEU A 10 -10.24 29.98 9.91
C LEU A 10 -8.77 29.56 10.05
N LEU A 11 -8.24 28.78 9.12
CA LEU A 11 -6.83 28.39 9.09
C LEU A 11 -5.92 29.60 8.86
N ALA A 12 -6.30 30.51 7.95
CA ALA A 12 -5.56 31.74 7.70
C ALA A 12 -5.57 32.69 8.92
N MET A 13 -6.70 32.82 9.61
CA MET A 13 -6.80 33.58 10.87
C MET A 13 -5.94 32.97 11.99
N MET A 14 -5.89 31.63 12.08
CA MET A 14 -5.07 30.93 13.08
C MET A 14 -3.57 31.12 12.77
N LEU A 15 -3.16 31.09 11.51
CA LEU A 15 -1.78 31.37 11.09
C LEU A 15 -1.39 32.84 11.29
N MET A 16 -2.33 33.79 11.11
CA MET A 16 -2.10 35.20 11.42
C MET A 16 -1.96 35.46 12.93
N LEU A 17 -2.71 34.77 13.77
CA LEU A 17 -2.57 34.84 15.23
C LEU A 17 -1.23 34.28 15.70
N PHE A 18 -0.68 33.26 15.05
CA PHE A 18 0.67 32.74 15.33
C PHE A 18 1.78 33.68 14.85
N ALA A 19 1.56 34.43 13.77
CA ALA A 19 2.54 35.39 13.24
C ALA A 19 2.61 36.72 14.05
N LEU A 20 1.63 37.00 14.91
CA LEU A 20 1.60 38.18 15.80
C LEU A 20 2.26 37.92 17.16
N PHE A 21 2.86 36.75 17.39
CA PHE A 21 3.70 36.50 18.56
C PHE A 21 5.06 37.14 18.33
N PRO A 22 5.45 38.14 19.12
CA PRO A 22 6.76 38.79 18.96
C PRO A 22 7.86 37.80 19.34
N ILE A 23 8.78 37.56 18.40
CA ILE A 23 10.08 36.90 18.57
C ILE A 23 11.00 37.84 19.40
N GLN A 24 10.51 38.40 20.50
CA GLN A 24 11.30 39.32 21.36
C GLN A 24 11.88 38.64 22.60
N ALA A 25 11.65 37.34 22.80
CA ALA A 25 12.14 36.66 24.01
C ALA A 25 13.47 35.89 23.82
N VAL A 26 14.07 35.86 22.62
CA VAL A 26 15.31 35.06 22.37
C VAL A 26 16.55 35.93 22.12
N LEU A 27 16.43 37.28 22.08
CA LEU A 27 17.56 38.16 21.80
C LEU A 27 18.12 38.95 23.04
N ALA A 28 17.73 38.55 24.26
CA ALA A 28 18.16 39.29 25.47
C ALA A 28 19.32 38.63 26.27
N GLU A 29 19.90 37.52 25.81
CA GLU A 29 20.95 36.81 26.55
C GLU A 29 22.33 36.71 25.87
N THR A 30 22.60 37.49 24.81
CA THR A 30 23.91 37.47 24.15
C THR A 30 24.58 38.84 24.05
N THR A 31 24.45 39.66 25.08
CA THR A 31 25.28 40.89 25.20
C THR A 31 25.83 41.05 26.60
N ASN A 32 26.85 40.30 26.95
CA ASN A 32 27.83 40.67 27.95
C ASN A 32 29.06 39.75 27.88
N GLN A 33 30.02 40.06 27.04
CA GLN A 33 31.43 39.79 27.30
C GLN A 33 32.28 40.90 26.70
N PRO A 34 33.27 41.43 27.45
CA PRO A 34 34.10 42.52 27.00
C PRO A 34 35.28 42.04 26.14
N SER A 35 35.54 42.84 25.14
CA SER A 35 36.69 42.84 24.25
C SER A 35 38.04 42.79 24.98
N GLN A 36 38.97 41.95 24.54
CA GLN A 36 40.40 42.25 24.57
C GLN A 36 41.09 41.80 23.29
N THR A 37 41.96 42.66 22.90
CA THR A 37 42.67 42.91 21.67
C THR A 37 43.88 42.02 21.39
N THR A 38 44.13 41.83 20.09
CA THR A 38 45.41 41.79 19.33
C THR A 38 46.44 40.66 19.58
N SER A 39 46.83 39.93 18.54
CA SER A 39 47.99 40.21 17.67
C SER A 39 48.42 38.96 16.87
N THR A 40 48.47 39.13 15.59
CA THR A 40 49.40 38.61 14.53
C THR A 40 50.33 37.41 14.81
N ALA A 41 50.31 36.41 13.93
CA ALA A 41 51.35 36.05 12.95
C ALA A 41 51.33 34.60 12.53
N GLU A 42 51.52 34.35 11.27
CA GLU A 42 51.57 33.14 10.45
C GLU A 42 52.93 32.38 10.53
N PRO A 43 53.08 31.25 9.82
CA PRO A 43 53.65 29.95 10.26
C PRO A 43 55.14 29.77 9.83
N PRO A 44 55.83 28.66 9.89
CA PRO A 44 55.55 27.39 9.22
C PRO A 44 56.13 26.05 9.82
N ALA A 45 55.59 24.98 9.29
CA ALA A 45 56.24 23.71 8.85
C ALA A 45 57.07 22.81 9.79
N SER A 46 56.73 21.54 9.70
CA SER A 46 57.61 20.38 9.52
C SER A 46 57.98 19.47 10.71
N SER A 47 57.56 18.24 10.56
CA SER A 47 58.27 16.96 10.74
C SER A 47 58.43 16.29 12.13
N ALA A 48 58.08 15.03 12.08
CA ALA A 48 58.72 13.85 12.69
C ALA A 48 58.36 13.38 14.10
N VAL A 49 57.79 12.19 14.13
CA VAL A 49 57.76 11.14 15.17
C VAL A 49 59.21 10.82 15.65
N PRO A 50 59.55 10.35 16.90
CA PRO A 50 59.02 9.12 17.46
C PRO A 50 58.93 9.01 19.02
N THR A 51 58.11 8.03 19.44
CA THR A 51 58.25 7.06 20.56
C THR A 51 58.98 7.41 21.86
N GLN A 52 58.38 7.21 23.01
CA GLN A 52 58.59 6.20 24.06
C GLN A 52 58.07 6.60 25.48
N ARG A 53 57.30 5.71 26.02
CA ARG A 53 57.22 5.14 27.39
C ARG A 53 57.56 5.95 28.64
N SER A 54 56.63 5.80 29.55
CA SER A 54 56.70 5.30 30.96
C SER A 54 56.61 6.30 32.07
N ASP A 55 55.79 5.89 33.03
CA ASP A 55 55.84 6.02 34.49
C ASP A 55 54.91 7.07 35.15
N THR A 56 53.97 6.43 35.84
CA THR A 56 53.18 6.95 37.00
C THR A 56 54.09 7.38 38.15
N PRO A 57 53.72 8.38 38.99
CA PRO A 57 52.87 8.08 40.14
C PRO A 57 51.86 9.20 40.53
N ALA A 58 50.80 8.77 41.19
CA ALA A 58 49.95 9.59 42.04
C ALA A 58 50.70 9.91 43.39
N PRO A 59 50.23 10.80 44.30
CA PRO A 59 48.84 11.05 44.64
C PRO A 59 48.53 12.49 45.16
N THR A 60 47.27 12.64 45.54
CA THR A 60 46.70 13.43 46.67
C THR A 60 46.02 14.75 46.40
N SER A 61 44.85 14.75 46.94
CA SER A 61 44.16 15.80 47.72
C SER A 61 43.13 16.65 47.02
N GLY A 62 41.86 16.36 47.19
CA GLY A 62 40.92 17.12 48.02
C GLY A 62 40.31 18.35 47.32
N ALA A 63 39.12 18.12 46.78
CA ALA A 63 38.08 19.14 46.76
C ALA A 63 36.69 18.47 46.81
N GLU A 64 35.92 18.84 47.79
CA GLU A 64 34.57 18.43 48.04
C GLU A 64 33.62 18.75 46.87
N PRO A 65 32.57 17.94 46.59
CA PRO A 65 31.59 18.26 45.62
C PRO A 65 30.61 19.33 46.17
N GLY A 66 30.47 20.44 45.46
CA GLY A 66 29.47 21.46 45.72
C GLY A 66 28.05 20.86 45.62
N VAL A 67 27.29 21.09 46.68
CA VAL A 67 25.88 20.76 46.80
C VAL A 67 25.10 21.58 45.75
N GLU A 68 24.59 20.88 44.71
CA GLU A 68 23.60 21.49 43.82
C GLU A 68 22.29 21.67 44.59
N THR A 69 21.84 22.91 44.71
CA THR A 69 20.53 23.25 45.26
C THR A 69 19.43 22.72 44.33
N PRO A 70 18.37 22.11 44.84
CA PRO A 70 17.27 21.63 44.01
C PRO A 70 16.59 22.80 43.31
N VAL A 71 16.47 22.71 41.98
CA VAL A 71 15.69 23.65 41.17
C VAL A 71 14.24 23.60 41.61
N ASP A 72 13.68 24.69 42.08
CA ASP A 72 12.28 24.83 42.46
C ASP A 72 11.39 24.77 41.22
N VAL A 73 10.95 23.53 40.87
CA VAL A 73 10.06 23.24 39.74
C VAL A 73 8.63 23.74 40.00
N SER A 74 8.27 23.95 41.26
CA SER A 74 6.90 24.36 41.65
C SER A 74 6.65 25.85 41.32
N GLY A 75 7.63 26.71 41.45
CA GLY A 75 7.53 28.13 41.10
C GLY A 75 7.41 28.39 39.58
N GLN A 76 8.13 27.60 38.79
CA GLN A 76 8.06 27.72 37.33
C GLN A 76 6.71 27.22 36.75
N LEU A 77 6.15 26.14 37.30
CA LEU A 77 4.83 25.65 36.86
C LEU A 77 3.70 26.63 37.18
N GLY A 78 3.75 27.28 38.34
CA GLY A 78 2.78 28.32 38.76
C GLY A 78 2.79 29.54 37.83
N PHE A 79 3.96 30.01 37.42
CA PHE A 79 4.12 31.13 36.49
C PHE A 79 3.59 30.81 35.09
N PHE A 80 3.84 29.58 34.57
CA PHE A 80 3.34 29.12 33.30
C PHE A 80 1.80 29.00 33.27
N VAL A 81 1.21 28.45 34.31
CA VAL A 81 -0.25 28.33 34.43
C VAL A 81 -0.91 29.72 34.51
N GLN A 82 -0.34 30.67 35.21
CA GLN A 82 -0.89 32.02 35.34
C GLN A 82 -0.77 32.82 34.04
N GLN A 83 0.31 32.64 33.28
CA GLN A 83 0.55 33.37 32.03
C GLN A 83 -0.14 32.74 30.79
N TYR A 84 -0.23 31.43 30.71
CA TYR A 84 -0.74 30.75 29.53
C TYR A 84 -2.02 29.93 29.74
N GLY A 85 -2.48 29.77 30.98
CA GLY A 85 -3.64 28.93 31.31
C GLY A 85 -4.91 29.36 30.60
N LEU A 86 -5.15 30.66 30.46
CA LEU A 86 -6.31 31.19 29.73
C LEU A 86 -6.24 30.88 28.23
N MET A 87 -5.05 30.92 27.63
CA MET A 87 -4.86 30.63 26.19
C MET A 87 -5.03 29.15 25.88
N VAL A 88 -4.57 28.27 26.78
CA VAL A 88 -4.75 26.83 26.66
C VAL A 88 -6.23 26.47 26.77
N LEU A 89 -6.97 27.08 27.71
CA LEU A 89 -8.41 26.90 27.85
C LEU A 89 -9.19 27.39 26.62
N LEU A 90 -8.83 28.52 26.05
CA LEU A 90 -9.43 29.03 24.82
C LEU A 90 -9.14 28.12 23.61
N ALA A 91 -7.93 27.61 23.48
CA ALA A 91 -7.58 26.67 22.42
C ALA A 91 -8.37 25.36 22.53
N LEU A 92 -8.52 24.82 23.74
CA LEU A 92 -9.35 23.65 24.00
C LEU A 92 -10.83 23.89 23.67
N ALA A 93 -11.36 25.06 24.04
CA ALA A 93 -12.75 25.42 23.72
C ALA A 93 -12.99 25.51 22.21
N VAL A 94 -12.03 26.06 21.45
CA VAL A 94 -12.10 26.10 19.96
C VAL A 94 -12.06 24.69 19.36
N ILE A 95 -11.21 23.81 19.89
CA ILE A 95 -11.16 22.41 19.42
C ILE A 95 -12.48 21.69 19.67
N VAL A 96 -13.06 21.85 20.87
CA VAL A 96 -14.38 21.27 21.21
C VAL A 96 -15.46 21.82 20.29
N LEU A 97 -15.45 23.13 20.01
CA LEU A 97 -16.43 23.76 19.12
C LEU A 97 -16.31 23.23 17.68
N VAL A 98 -15.09 23.07 17.16
CA VAL A 98 -14.85 22.51 15.82
C VAL A 98 -15.32 21.06 15.73
N VAL A 99 -15.07 20.25 16.76
CA VAL A 99 -15.55 18.87 16.84
C VAL A 99 -17.08 18.83 16.88
N LEU A 100 -17.71 19.72 17.66
CA LEU A 100 -19.17 19.81 17.77
C LEU A 100 -19.81 20.22 16.42
N ILE A 101 -19.23 21.20 15.72
CA ILE A 101 -19.67 21.61 14.38
C ILE A 101 -19.51 20.46 13.37
N ALA A 102 -18.42 19.69 13.44
CA ALA A 102 -18.20 18.53 12.58
C ALA A 102 -19.22 17.41 12.85
N LEU A 103 -19.56 17.18 14.12
CA LEU A 103 -20.58 16.20 14.52
C LEU A 103 -22.00 16.65 14.09
N LEU A 104 -22.33 17.93 14.23
CA LEU A 104 -23.61 18.48 13.78
C LEU A 104 -23.73 18.48 12.25
N ALA A 105 -22.64 18.78 11.53
CA ALA A 105 -22.58 18.67 10.06
C ALA A 105 -22.75 17.23 9.57
N ARG A 106 -22.26 16.26 10.33
CA ARG A 106 -22.42 14.82 10.06
C ARG A 106 -23.84 14.33 10.35
N SER A 107 -24.48 14.87 11.42
CA SER A 107 -25.89 14.61 11.76
C SER A 107 -26.85 15.24 10.73
N GLY A 108 -26.56 16.47 10.27
CA GLY A 108 -27.35 17.14 9.24
C GLY A 108 -27.28 16.49 7.86
N ARG A 109 -26.15 15.82 7.53
CA ARG A 109 -26.05 15.02 6.29
C ARG A 109 -26.91 13.76 6.33
N ARG A 110 -27.05 13.12 7.50
CA ARG A 110 -27.95 11.95 7.64
C ARG A 110 -29.43 12.30 7.50
N LYS A 111 -29.85 13.51 7.89
CA LYS A 111 -31.26 13.96 7.74
C LYS A 111 -31.56 14.45 6.33
N ARG A 112 -30.59 15.08 5.61
CA ARG A 112 -30.81 15.54 4.24
C ARG A 112 -30.88 14.43 3.18
N THR A 113 -30.23 13.27 3.41
CA THR A 113 -30.37 12.10 2.55
C THR A 113 -31.74 11.41 2.72
N ALA A 114 -32.44 11.64 3.82
CA ALA A 114 -33.79 11.10 4.04
C ALA A 114 -34.90 12.00 3.47
N GLU A 115 -34.68 13.32 3.37
CA GLU A 115 -35.71 14.26 2.90
C GLU A 115 -35.70 14.53 1.39
N THR A 116 -34.57 14.26 0.68
CA THR A 116 -34.50 14.45 -0.80
C THR A 116 -35.04 13.25 -1.57
N ALA A 117 -35.43 12.17 -0.88
CA ALA A 117 -36.01 10.97 -1.49
C ALA A 117 -37.55 11.05 -1.66
N GLN A 118 -38.20 12.17 -1.36
CA GLN A 118 -39.67 12.27 -1.35
C GLN A 118 -40.30 13.14 -2.44
N SER A 119 -39.60 13.56 -3.49
CA SER A 119 -40.23 14.30 -4.59
C SER A 119 -39.75 13.85 -5.97
N GLY A 120 -39.95 12.62 -6.24
CA GLY A 120 -39.88 12.02 -7.58
C GLY A 120 -40.59 10.68 -7.47
N GLN A 121 -41.72 10.54 -8.14
CA GLN A 121 -42.38 9.24 -8.27
C GLN A 121 -41.48 8.30 -9.08
N THR A 122 -40.43 7.80 -8.45
CA THR A 122 -39.80 6.56 -8.85
C THR A 122 -40.56 5.48 -8.07
N ILE A 123 -41.20 4.58 -8.80
CA ILE A 123 -41.81 3.37 -8.25
C ILE A 123 -40.72 2.74 -7.37
N ALA A 124 -40.83 2.91 -6.06
CA ALA A 124 -40.00 2.20 -5.10
C ALA A 124 -40.35 0.71 -5.29
N VAL A 125 -39.51 -0.02 -6.02
CA VAL A 125 -39.52 -1.47 -5.95
C VAL A 125 -39.19 -1.77 -4.50
N MET A 126 -40.22 -2.15 -3.72
CA MET A 126 -40.05 -2.62 -2.36
C MET A 126 -39.01 -3.74 -2.40
N ASP A 127 -37.87 -3.52 -1.76
CA ASP A 127 -36.94 -4.61 -1.45
C ASP A 127 -37.74 -5.61 -0.61
N MET A 128 -38.15 -6.70 -1.23
CA MET A 128 -38.76 -7.82 -0.52
C MET A 128 -37.68 -8.35 0.44
N PRO A 129 -37.92 -8.35 1.75
CA PRO A 129 -36.96 -8.92 2.68
C PRO A 129 -36.93 -10.43 2.43
N GLY A 130 -35.82 -10.96 1.95
CA GLY A 130 -35.68 -12.39 1.97
C GLY A 130 -34.73 -13.10 1.02
N GLU A 131 -34.33 -12.53 -0.10
CA GLU A 131 -33.39 -13.26 -0.96
C GLU A 131 -31.99 -12.64 -0.94
N PRO A 132 -30.93 -13.43 -0.62
CA PRO A 132 -29.56 -12.91 -0.62
C PRO A 132 -29.18 -12.39 -2.02
N PRO A 133 -28.30 -11.38 -2.11
CA PRO A 133 -27.82 -10.87 -3.39
C PRO A 133 -27.08 -11.98 -4.16
N ILE A 134 -27.30 -12.06 -5.47
CA ILE A 134 -26.43 -12.86 -6.34
C ILE A 134 -25.27 -11.95 -6.77
N LEU A 135 -24.11 -12.17 -6.17
CA LEU A 135 -22.88 -11.45 -6.51
C LEU A 135 -22.12 -12.23 -7.58
N ASP A 136 -21.77 -11.57 -8.65
CA ASP A 136 -21.00 -12.16 -9.74
C ASP A 136 -20.05 -11.12 -10.37
N VAL A 137 -19.11 -11.61 -11.17
CA VAL A 137 -18.24 -10.80 -12.02
C VAL A 137 -19.08 -10.17 -13.11
N THR A 138 -19.05 -8.84 -13.17
CA THR A 138 -19.84 -8.11 -14.18
C THR A 138 -18.98 -7.54 -15.29
N GLU A 139 -17.76 -7.13 -14.97
CA GLU A 139 -16.86 -6.53 -15.94
C GLU A 139 -15.40 -6.82 -15.57
N VAL A 140 -14.53 -6.91 -16.57
CA VAL A 140 -13.08 -7.07 -16.43
C VAL A 140 -12.38 -6.03 -17.30
N GLY A 141 -11.52 -5.22 -16.67
CA GLY A 141 -10.58 -4.32 -17.33
C GLY A 141 -9.16 -4.87 -17.19
N ASN A 142 -8.29 -4.55 -18.14
CA ASN A 142 -6.90 -4.96 -18.06
C ASN A 142 -5.94 -3.91 -18.62
N VAL A 143 -4.72 -3.93 -18.11
CA VAL A 143 -3.54 -3.24 -18.64
C VAL A 143 -2.51 -4.31 -18.94
N HIS A 144 -1.85 -4.21 -20.08
CA HIS A 144 -0.77 -5.10 -20.48
C HIS A 144 0.20 -4.36 -21.37
N ASN A 145 1.25 -3.80 -20.78
CA ASN A 145 2.14 -2.88 -21.46
C ASN A 145 3.60 -3.30 -21.27
N ILE A 146 4.37 -3.19 -22.35
CA ILE A 146 5.80 -3.58 -22.36
C ILE A 146 6.69 -2.62 -21.54
N GLY A 147 6.22 -1.41 -21.24
CA GLY A 147 7.03 -0.40 -20.56
C GLY A 147 8.24 0.05 -21.38
N LYS A 148 9.43 -0.04 -20.78
CA LYS A 148 10.72 0.29 -21.42
C LYS A 148 11.58 -0.95 -21.73
N ARG A 149 10.99 -2.13 -21.59
CA ARG A 149 11.67 -3.40 -21.89
C ARG A 149 11.65 -3.69 -23.39
N ASN A 150 12.55 -4.57 -23.86
CA ASN A 150 12.59 -5.04 -25.25
C ASN A 150 11.59 -6.17 -25.51
N TYR A 151 11.19 -6.89 -24.46
CA TYR A 151 10.31 -8.06 -24.54
C TYR A 151 9.23 -7.96 -23.49
N GLN A 152 8.03 -8.45 -23.84
CA GLN A 152 6.95 -8.66 -22.88
C GLN A 152 7.14 -10.01 -22.21
N GLN A 153 7.31 -10.00 -20.89
CA GLN A 153 7.48 -11.19 -20.07
C GLN A 153 6.30 -11.44 -19.14
N ASP A 154 5.43 -10.44 -18.93
CA ASP A 154 4.16 -10.62 -18.27
C ASP A 154 3.18 -11.36 -19.17
N ALA A 155 2.27 -12.11 -18.54
CA ALA A 155 1.13 -12.73 -19.19
C ALA A 155 -0.09 -12.69 -18.26
N PHE A 156 -1.28 -12.62 -18.83
CA PHE A 156 -2.53 -12.71 -18.08
C PHE A 156 -3.61 -13.40 -18.89
N GLY A 157 -4.66 -13.81 -18.21
CA GLY A 157 -5.85 -14.36 -18.85
C GLY A 157 -7.01 -14.46 -17.88
N VAL A 158 -8.22 -14.50 -18.44
CA VAL A 158 -9.46 -14.67 -17.68
C VAL A 158 -10.28 -15.76 -18.38
N SER A 159 -10.91 -16.63 -17.60
CA SER A 159 -11.84 -17.62 -18.15
C SER A 159 -13.01 -16.94 -18.85
N PRO A 160 -13.61 -17.53 -19.91
CA PRO A 160 -14.66 -16.88 -20.68
C PRO A 160 -15.86 -16.49 -19.81
N LEU A 161 -16.17 -15.19 -19.74
CA LEU A 161 -17.31 -14.68 -18.97
C LEU A 161 -18.66 -15.10 -19.58
N GLN A 162 -18.69 -15.36 -20.88
CA GLN A 162 -19.88 -15.77 -21.63
C GLN A 162 -20.23 -17.26 -21.44
N ASP A 163 -19.29 -18.07 -20.90
CA ASP A 163 -19.56 -19.48 -20.58
C ASP A 163 -20.29 -19.58 -19.23
N GLU A 164 -21.61 -19.43 -19.27
CA GLU A 164 -22.47 -19.50 -18.07
C GLU A 164 -22.34 -20.84 -17.34
N LYS A 165 -22.17 -21.93 -18.08
CA LYS A 165 -22.02 -23.27 -17.49
C LYS A 165 -20.74 -23.36 -16.66
N LEU A 166 -19.63 -22.84 -17.20
CA LEU A 166 -18.35 -22.79 -16.49
C LEU A 166 -18.45 -21.88 -15.26
N ARG A 167 -19.02 -20.68 -15.42
CA ARG A 167 -19.20 -19.70 -14.32
C ARG A 167 -20.00 -20.29 -13.16
N HIS A 168 -21.14 -20.94 -13.43
CA HIS A 168 -21.96 -21.57 -12.38
C HIS A 168 -21.27 -22.76 -11.72
N SER A 169 -20.56 -23.58 -12.50
CA SER A 169 -19.92 -24.78 -11.96
C SER A 169 -18.56 -24.56 -11.30
N ARG A 170 -17.78 -23.59 -11.77
CA ARG A 170 -16.39 -23.35 -11.34
C ARG A 170 -16.11 -21.92 -10.89
N GLY A 171 -16.91 -20.95 -11.32
CA GLY A 171 -16.67 -19.54 -11.12
C GLY A 171 -15.92 -18.89 -12.29
N VAL A 172 -15.29 -17.74 -12.02
CA VAL A 172 -14.45 -17.00 -12.95
C VAL A 172 -13.02 -17.08 -12.46
N LEU A 173 -12.12 -17.63 -13.27
CA LEU A 173 -10.69 -17.66 -13.01
C LEU A 173 -10.02 -16.48 -13.71
N ALA A 174 -9.27 -15.69 -12.96
CA ALA A 174 -8.30 -14.74 -13.48
C ALA A 174 -6.88 -15.21 -13.14
N VAL A 175 -5.96 -15.03 -14.07
CA VAL A 175 -4.56 -15.46 -13.96
C VAL A 175 -3.65 -14.34 -14.36
N LEU A 176 -2.56 -14.13 -13.60
CA LEU A 176 -1.46 -13.25 -13.96
C LEU A 176 -0.15 -13.98 -13.66
N ALA A 177 0.82 -13.83 -14.55
CA ALA A 177 2.17 -14.37 -14.42
C ALA A 177 3.18 -13.34 -14.93
N ASP A 178 4.18 -13.03 -14.10
CA ASP A 178 5.25 -12.08 -14.39
C ASP A 178 6.56 -12.87 -14.59
N GLY A 179 7.07 -12.84 -15.81
CA GLY A 179 8.29 -13.54 -16.19
C GLY A 179 9.53 -12.78 -15.74
N MET A 180 10.39 -13.42 -14.96
CA MET A 180 11.56 -12.79 -14.34
C MET A 180 12.52 -12.20 -15.36
N GLY A 181 12.74 -10.87 -15.31
CA GLY A 181 13.66 -10.15 -16.20
C GLY A 181 15.08 -10.68 -16.14
N GLY A 182 15.71 -10.78 -17.30
CA GLY A 182 17.10 -11.26 -17.44
C GLY A 182 17.28 -12.77 -17.52
N MET A 183 16.22 -13.55 -17.29
CA MET A 183 16.21 -15.00 -17.49
C MET A 183 15.78 -15.36 -18.91
N THR A 184 16.39 -16.41 -19.47
CA THR A 184 16.05 -16.92 -20.79
C THR A 184 14.64 -17.53 -20.77
N ASN A 185 13.83 -17.27 -21.79
CA ASN A 185 12.50 -17.86 -21.98
C ASN A 185 11.47 -17.61 -20.88
N SER A 186 11.66 -16.63 -19.99
CA SER A 186 10.70 -16.35 -18.90
C SER A 186 9.34 -15.86 -19.42
N GLY A 187 9.32 -15.10 -20.53
CA GLY A 187 8.08 -14.71 -21.20
C GLY A 187 7.32 -15.92 -21.81
N GLU A 188 8.04 -16.94 -22.31
CA GLU A 188 7.41 -18.17 -22.76
C GLU A 188 6.84 -18.98 -21.58
N LEU A 189 7.56 -19.00 -20.45
CA LEU A 189 7.09 -19.66 -19.24
C LEU A 189 5.82 -19.00 -18.70
N SER A 190 5.80 -17.66 -18.56
CA SER A 190 4.61 -16.94 -18.05
C SER A 190 3.39 -17.17 -18.93
N GLN A 191 3.54 -17.09 -20.27
CA GLN A 191 2.46 -17.40 -21.20
C GLN A 191 1.98 -18.85 -21.09
N ALA A 192 2.91 -19.81 -21.01
CA ALA A 192 2.59 -21.24 -20.86
C ALA A 192 1.87 -21.51 -19.52
N ALA A 193 2.26 -20.83 -18.44
CA ALA A 193 1.63 -20.94 -17.12
C ALA A 193 0.19 -20.45 -17.15
N VAL A 194 -0.08 -19.27 -17.74
CA VAL A 194 -1.45 -18.76 -17.91
C VAL A 194 -2.30 -19.71 -18.75
N LEU A 195 -1.78 -20.20 -19.88
CA LEU A 195 -2.51 -21.14 -20.73
C LEU A 195 -2.78 -22.47 -20.03
N ALA A 196 -1.83 -23.00 -19.26
CA ALA A 196 -2.00 -24.25 -18.50
C ALA A 196 -3.08 -24.06 -17.44
N ALA A 197 -3.09 -22.95 -16.70
CA ALA A 197 -4.10 -22.63 -15.71
C ALA A 197 -5.50 -22.56 -16.32
N LEU A 198 -5.69 -21.80 -17.40
CA LEU A 198 -6.97 -21.66 -18.08
C LEU A 198 -7.48 -22.98 -18.69
N ARG A 199 -6.59 -23.84 -19.21
CA ARG A 199 -6.96 -25.14 -19.78
C ARG A 199 -7.34 -26.16 -18.72
N SER A 200 -6.69 -26.17 -17.56
CA SER A 200 -6.98 -27.11 -16.48
C SER A 200 -8.21 -26.72 -15.65
N PHE A 201 -8.55 -25.44 -15.59
CA PHE A 201 -9.63 -24.91 -14.77
C PHE A 201 -11.00 -25.57 -14.99
N PRO A 202 -11.50 -25.82 -16.23
CA PRO A 202 -12.79 -26.47 -16.43
C PRO A 202 -12.85 -27.90 -15.89
N GLN A 203 -11.71 -28.60 -15.80
CA GLN A 203 -11.64 -30.01 -15.33
C GLN A 203 -11.26 -30.11 -13.85
N ALA A 204 -10.93 -28.98 -13.18
CA ALA A 204 -10.52 -28.98 -11.78
C ALA A 204 -11.65 -29.51 -10.85
N PRO A 205 -11.33 -30.12 -9.71
CA PRO A 205 -12.32 -30.61 -8.75
C PRO A 205 -13.19 -29.49 -8.17
N GLY A 206 -14.30 -29.83 -7.54
CA GLY A 206 -15.44 -28.95 -7.30
C GLY A 206 -15.37 -27.98 -6.12
N GLY A 207 -14.38 -28.08 -5.21
CA GLY A 207 -14.24 -27.13 -4.10
C GLY A 207 -13.42 -25.89 -4.53
N THR A 208 -13.67 -24.69 -3.96
CA THR A 208 -12.91 -23.48 -4.37
C THR A 208 -11.42 -23.63 -4.13
N GLY A 209 -10.99 -23.95 -2.92
CA GLY A 209 -9.56 -24.14 -2.59
C GLY A 209 -8.93 -25.33 -3.33
N GLU A 210 -9.67 -26.46 -3.45
CA GLU A 210 -9.23 -27.63 -4.21
C GLU A 210 -9.09 -27.33 -5.70
N THR A 211 -9.97 -26.48 -6.24
CA THR A 211 -9.92 -26.02 -7.63
C THR A 211 -8.59 -25.33 -7.91
N LEU A 212 -8.21 -24.32 -7.10
CA LEU A 212 -6.97 -23.57 -7.30
C LEU A 212 -5.73 -24.42 -7.06
N ALA A 213 -5.74 -25.29 -6.06
CA ALA A 213 -4.65 -26.24 -5.82
C ALA A 213 -4.42 -27.17 -7.03
N SER A 214 -5.50 -27.73 -7.60
CA SER A 214 -5.44 -28.58 -8.80
C SER A 214 -4.93 -27.82 -10.01
N VAL A 215 -5.38 -26.58 -10.21
CA VAL A 215 -4.90 -25.72 -11.30
C VAL A 215 -3.40 -25.42 -11.12
N ALA A 216 -2.96 -25.05 -9.90
CA ALA A 216 -1.57 -24.78 -9.60
C ALA A 216 -0.68 -26.01 -9.83
N HIS A 217 -1.11 -27.21 -9.42
CA HIS A 217 -0.40 -28.46 -9.71
C HIS A 217 -0.26 -28.72 -11.21
N SER A 218 -1.32 -28.46 -11.99
CA SER A 218 -1.28 -28.59 -13.46
C SER A 218 -0.26 -27.63 -14.09
N VAL A 219 -0.14 -26.41 -13.55
CA VAL A 219 0.87 -25.43 -13.98
C VAL A 219 2.26 -25.92 -13.60
N LEU A 220 2.48 -26.38 -12.37
CA LEU A 220 3.78 -26.87 -11.90
C LEU A 220 4.24 -28.10 -12.71
N ASP A 221 3.35 -29.04 -12.97
CA ASP A 221 3.62 -30.20 -13.84
C ASP A 221 4.06 -29.78 -15.25
N MET A 222 3.41 -28.78 -15.82
CA MET A 222 3.77 -28.25 -17.13
C MET A 222 5.15 -27.58 -17.08
N VAL A 223 5.42 -26.78 -16.04
CA VAL A 223 6.72 -26.12 -15.83
C VAL A 223 7.84 -27.15 -15.67
N GLN A 224 7.63 -28.16 -14.84
CA GLN A 224 8.59 -29.23 -14.64
C GLN A 224 8.92 -29.98 -15.95
N LYS A 225 7.92 -30.26 -16.78
CA LYS A 225 8.11 -31.00 -18.05
C LYS A 225 8.78 -30.18 -19.13
N ARG A 226 8.57 -28.86 -19.19
CA ARG A 226 8.99 -28.03 -20.32
C ARG A 226 10.13 -27.07 -20.01
N PHE A 227 10.31 -26.65 -18.75
CA PHE A 227 11.22 -25.57 -18.38
C PHE A 227 12.27 -25.98 -17.34
N THR A 228 12.31 -27.24 -16.88
CA THR A 228 13.37 -27.72 -15.99
C THR A 228 14.74 -27.49 -16.61
N GLY A 229 15.65 -26.84 -15.87
CA GLY A 229 17.00 -26.54 -16.30
C GLY A 229 17.11 -25.43 -17.36
N SER A 230 16.01 -24.78 -17.75
CA SER A 230 16.03 -23.68 -18.73
C SER A 230 16.58 -22.37 -18.17
N GLY A 231 16.68 -22.24 -16.84
CA GLY A 231 16.96 -20.96 -16.18
C GLY A 231 15.84 -19.94 -16.31
N SER A 232 14.60 -20.39 -16.61
CA SER A 232 13.41 -19.53 -16.68
C SER A 232 12.73 -19.43 -15.32
N GLY A 233 12.11 -18.28 -15.04
CA GLY A 233 11.33 -18.07 -13.84
C GLY A 233 10.11 -17.19 -14.08
N SER A 234 9.03 -17.40 -13.33
CA SER A 234 7.83 -16.56 -13.36
C SER A 234 7.10 -16.59 -12.04
N THR A 235 6.36 -15.51 -11.75
CA THR A 235 5.35 -15.50 -10.70
C THR A 235 4.08 -16.21 -11.18
N LEU A 236 3.12 -16.44 -10.28
CA LEU A 236 1.77 -16.88 -10.60
C LEU A 236 0.78 -16.28 -9.59
N VAL A 237 -0.27 -15.67 -10.10
CA VAL A 237 -1.45 -15.26 -9.32
C VAL A 237 -2.67 -15.91 -9.95
N LEU A 238 -3.39 -16.69 -9.17
CA LEU A 238 -4.68 -17.28 -9.51
C LEU A 238 -5.75 -16.65 -8.61
N ALA A 239 -6.82 -16.14 -9.18
CA ALA A 239 -8.00 -15.65 -8.46
C ALA A 239 -9.25 -16.33 -9.00
N ASN A 240 -10.01 -17.02 -8.14
CA ASN A 240 -11.27 -17.63 -8.50
C ASN A 240 -12.42 -16.95 -7.75
N ILE A 241 -13.34 -16.39 -8.51
CA ILE A 241 -14.56 -15.76 -8.00
C ILE A 241 -15.73 -16.72 -8.26
N ARG A 242 -16.36 -17.21 -7.18
CA ARG A 242 -17.49 -18.11 -7.25
C ARG A 242 -18.45 -17.91 -6.09
N ASP A 243 -19.74 -17.89 -6.35
CA ASP A 243 -20.80 -17.80 -5.34
C ASP A 243 -20.61 -16.61 -4.38
N GLY A 244 -20.19 -15.45 -4.93
CA GLY A 244 -19.92 -14.23 -4.15
C GLY A 244 -18.72 -14.31 -3.21
N LYS A 245 -17.78 -15.21 -3.47
CA LYS A 245 -16.53 -15.36 -2.70
C LYS A 245 -15.32 -15.33 -3.61
N LEU A 246 -14.23 -14.81 -3.09
CA LEU A 246 -12.91 -14.85 -3.70
C LEU A 246 -12.06 -15.90 -3.01
N ASP A 247 -11.48 -16.77 -3.80
CA ASP A 247 -10.34 -17.60 -3.42
C ASP A 247 -9.14 -17.25 -4.29
N PHE A 248 -7.92 -17.35 -3.75
CA PHE A 248 -6.71 -17.05 -4.51
C PHE A 248 -5.55 -17.97 -4.15
N LEU A 249 -4.59 -18.08 -5.05
CA LEU A 249 -3.31 -18.73 -4.81
C LEU A 249 -2.21 -17.90 -5.50
N THR A 250 -1.11 -17.63 -4.80
CA THR A 250 0.01 -16.88 -5.37
C THR A 250 1.34 -17.60 -5.16
N ILE A 251 2.23 -17.46 -6.15
CA ILE A 251 3.63 -17.85 -6.12
C ILE A 251 4.43 -16.65 -6.62
N GLY A 252 5.41 -16.18 -5.85
CA GLY A 252 6.19 -15.00 -6.21
C GLY A 252 5.74 -13.73 -5.49
N ASP A 253 6.04 -12.58 -6.06
CA ASP A 253 5.80 -11.26 -5.47
C ASP A 253 4.76 -10.41 -6.22
N SER A 254 4.17 -10.93 -7.30
CA SER A 254 2.99 -10.29 -7.90
C SER A 254 1.85 -10.22 -6.89
N ARG A 255 1.01 -9.17 -6.98
CA ARG A 255 -0.01 -8.86 -5.97
C ARG A 255 -1.41 -9.19 -6.41
N ILE A 256 -2.20 -9.65 -5.44
CA ILE A 256 -3.66 -9.59 -5.50
C ILE A 256 -4.17 -8.65 -4.40
N ALA A 257 -5.04 -7.72 -4.77
CA ALA A 257 -5.61 -6.73 -3.86
C ALA A 257 -7.12 -6.64 -4.00
N LEU A 258 -7.78 -6.25 -2.92
CA LEU A 258 -9.22 -5.96 -2.85
C LEU A 258 -9.42 -4.48 -2.58
N LEU A 259 -10.10 -3.79 -3.50
CA LEU A 259 -10.62 -2.45 -3.25
C LEU A 259 -12.05 -2.56 -2.73
N ARG A 260 -12.25 -2.15 -1.49
CA ARG A 260 -13.55 -2.11 -0.80
C ARG A 260 -13.71 -0.78 -0.08
N ASP A 261 -14.85 -0.11 -0.26
CA ASP A 261 -15.20 1.16 0.42
C ASP A 261 -14.12 2.25 0.33
N GLY A 262 -13.38 2.27 -0.79
CA GLY A 262 -12.29 3.24 -1.04
C GLY A 262 -10.97 2.91 -0.36
N ALA A 263 -10.81 1.72 0.21
CA ALA A 263 -9.57 1.21 0.75
C ALA A 263 -9.04 0.06 -0.11
N LEU A 264 -7.77 0.12 -0.51
CA LEU A 264 -7.07 -0.96 -1.23
C LEU A 264 -6.31 -1.80 -0.22
N LEU A 265 -6.65 -3.09 -0.16
CA LEU A 265 -6.03 -4.05 0.74
C LEU A 265 -5.28 -5.12 -0.07
N THR A 266 -3.98 -5.20 0.07
CA THR A 266 -3.19 -6.33 -0.45
C THR A 266 -3.53 -7.59 0.33
N LEU A 267 -3.88 -8.68 -0.38
CA LEU A 267 -4.39 -9.91 0.21
C LEU A 267 -3.28 -10.96 0.41
N ASN A 268 -2.29 -11.01 -0.48
CA ASN A 268 -1.22 -12.01 -0.42
C ASN A 268 0.04 -11.48 0.24
N ARG A 269 0.89 -12.41 0.67
CA ARG A 269 2.28 -12.14 1.08
C ARG A 269 3.20 -12.33 -0.11
N GLU A 270 4.10 -11.37 -0.32
CA GLU A 270 5.10 -11.44 -1.36
C GLU A 270 6.20 -12.45 -1.00
N HIS A 271 6.57 -13.32 -1.93
CA HIS A 271 7.68 -14.26 -1.76
C HIS A 271 8.99 -13.62 -2.27
N ASN A 272 9.44 -12.56 -1.59
CA ASN A 272 10.70 -11.89 -1.85
C ASN A 272 11.53 -11.74 -0.57
N TYR A 273 12.81 -11.42 -0.73
CA TYR A 273 13.73 -11.29 0.40
C TYR A 273 13.36 -10.13 1.33
N ALA A 274 12.70 -9.09 0.83
CA ALA A 274 12.18 -8.02 1.69
C ALA A 274 11.15 -8.53 2.71
N ALA A 275 10.35 -9.54 2.38
CA ALA A 275 9.42 -10.15 3.33
C ALA A 275 10.18 -10.82 4.50
N THR A 276 11.28 -11.53 4.21
CA THR A 276 12.17 -12.11 5.22
C THR A 276 12.80 -11.02 6.08
N LEU A 277 13.31 -9.96 5.45
CA LEU A 277 13.92 -8.82 6.18
C LEU A 277 12.90 -8.11 7.06
N ARG A 278 11.67 -7.88 6.58
CA ARG A 278 10.58 -7.31 7.39
C ARG A 278 10.28 -8.15 8.63
N HIS A 279 10.24 -9.46 8.48
CA HIS A 279 10.05 -10.37 9.61
C HIS A 279 11.20 -10.26 10.64
N GLN A 280 12.45 -10.27 10.18
CA GLN A 280 13.62 -10.11 11.06
C GLN A 280 13.65 -8.73 11.76
N ALA A 281 13.28 -7.65 11.05
CA ALA A 281 13.17 -6.31 11.62
C ALA A 281 12.07 -6.22 12.67
N ALA A 282 10.90 -6.85 12.42
CA ALA A 282 9.80 -6.91 13.38
C ALA A 282 10.17 -7.66 14.66
N LEU A 283 11.08 -8.65 14.59
CA LEU A 283 11.65 -9.36 15.73
C LEU A 283 12.82 -8.60 16.40
N GLY A 284 13.21 -7.44 15.88
CA GLY A 284 14.35 -6.66 16.39
C GLY A 284 15.73 -7.25 16.07
N LEU A 285 15.80 -8.23 15.17
CA LEU A 285 17.06 -8.90 14.79
C LEU A 285 17.92 -8.04 13.84
N ILE A 286 17.28 -7.16 13.05
CA ILE A 286 17.95 -6.22 12.15
C ILE A 286 17.24 -4.86 12.22
N PRO A 287 17.91 -3.75 11.89
CA PRO A 287 17.28 -2.44 11.81
C PRO A 287 16.34 -2.35 10.57
N TRP A 288 15.25 -1.58 10.67
CA TRP A 288 14.26 -1.42 9.60
C TRP A 288 14.84 -0.91 8.27
N ARG A 289 15.92 -0.11 8.32
CA ARG A 289 16.61 0.35 7.11
C ARG A 289 17.11 -0.79 6.21
N GLU A 290 17.48 -1.93 6.79
CA GLU A 290 17.92 -3.10 6.03
C GLU A 290 16.83 -3.62 5.08
N VAL A 291 15.56 -3.40 5.39
CA VAL A 291 14.45 -3.83 4.52
C VAL A 291 14.46 -3.10 3.18
N THR A 292 14.84 -1.82 3.17
CA THR A 292 14.81 -0.97 1.97
C THR A 292 16.18 -0.75 1.33
N GLU A 293 17.25 -0.78 2.12
CA GLU A 293 18.61 -0.50 1.65
C GLU A 293 19.33 -1.76 1.15
N ASN A 294 18.83 -2.96 1.51
CA ASN A 294 19.45 -4.20 1.06
C ASN A 294 19.29 -4.38 -0.45
N PRO A 295 20.37 -4.51 -1.22
CA PRO A 295 20.32 -4.62 -2.68
C PRO A 295 19.58 -5.88 -3.16
N ARG A 296 19.42 -6.88 -2.31
CA ARG A 296 18.72 -8.14 -2.59
C ARG A 296 17.25 -8.14 -2.17
N CYS A 297 16.72 -7.02 -1.63
CA CYS A 297 15.35 -6.97 -1.10
C CYS A 297 14.28 -7.45 -2.10
N ARG A 298 14.49 -7.20 -3.40
CA ARG A 298 13.59 -7.64 -4.48
C ARG A 298 13.85 -9.05 -5.01
N ALA A 299 14.88 -9.76 -4.51
CA ALA A 299 15.16 -11.13 -4.97
C ALA A 299 14.00 -12.04 -4.56
N LEU A 300 13.43 -12.76 -5.53
CA LEU A 300 12.38 -13.74 -5.28
C LEU A 300 12.91 -14.91 -4.46
N THR A 301 12.13 -15.34 -3.49
CA THR A 301 12.41 -16.52 -2.64
C THR A 301 11.58 -17.73 -3.05
N SER A 302 10.52 -17.51 -3.86
CA SER A 302 9.69 -18.56 -4.44
C SER A 302 9.15 -18.09 -5.79
N TYR A 303 9.19 -18.96 -6.81
CA TYR A 303 8.72 -18.68 -8.17
C TYR A 303 8.56 -19.99 -8.97
N LEU A 304 7.80 -19.95 -10.06
CA LEU A 304 7.72 -21.05 -11.03
C LEU A 304 9.09 -21.25 -11.71
N GLY A 305 9.55 -22.49 -11.79
CA GLY A 305 10.88 -22.83 -12.34
C GLY A 305 11.98 -22.94 -11.28
N LEU A 306 11.66 -22.74 -10.01
CA LEU A 306 12.53 -23.09 -8.89
C LEU A 306 12.77 -24.62 -8.90
N ALA A 307 13.97 -25.07 -8.51
CA ALA A 307 14.32 -26.50 -8.48
C ALA A 307 13.49 -27.29 -7.45
N ASP A 308 13.17 -26.65 -6.33
CA ASP A 308 12.32 -27.19 -5.27
C ASP A 308 10.86 -26.76 -5.47
N ASP A 309 9.93 -27.40 -4.77
CA ASP A 309 8.52 -27.01 -4.77
C ASP A 309 8.39 -25.55 -4.27
N PRO A 310 7.78 -24.66 -5.06
CA PRO A 310 7.65 -23.27 -4.65
C PRO A 310 6.66 -23.10 -3.50
N ALA A 311 6.98 -22.19 -2.59
CA ALA A 311 6.03 -21.76 -1.56
C ALA A 311 4.81 -21.10 -2.22
N MET A 312 3.62 -21.39 -1.69
CA MET A 312 2.34 -20.86 -2.13
C MET A 312 1.70 -20.06 -1.01
N ASP A 313 1.06 -18.95 -1.32
CA ASP A 313 0.22 -18.19 -0.38
C ASP A 313 -1.24 -18.26 -0.84
N PHE A 314 -2.14 -18.51 0.10
CA PHE A 314 -3.58 -18.64 -0.12
C PHE A 314 -4.34 -18.32 1.16
N PRO A 315 -5.61 -17.88 1.10
CA PRO A 315 -6.41 -17.59 2.27
C PRO A 315 -6.81 -18.88 3.00
N ALA A 316 -6.93 -18.81 4.33
CA ALA A 316 -7.43 -19.93 5.13
C ALA A 316 -8.88 -20.30 4.78
N GLU A 317 -9.67 -19.27 4.42
CA GLU A 317 -11.06 -19.39 3.96
C GLU A 317 -11.31 -18.41 2.82
N ALA A 318 -12.20 -18.80 1.89
CA ALA A 318 -12.60 -17.93 0.78
C ALA A 318 -13.20 -16.59 1.30
N ILE A 319 -12.75 -15.49 0.77
CA ILE A 319 -13.10 -14.13 1.21
C ILE A 319 -14.49 -13.76 0.68
N PRO A 320 -15.46 -13.44 1.55
CA PRO A 320 -16.77 -12.98 1.09
C PRO A 320 -16.66 -11.61 0.42
N LEU A 321 -17.32 -11.48 -0.74
CA LEU A 321 -17.33 -10.26 -1.54
C LEU A 321 -18.60 -9.45 -1.32
N ASN A 322 -18.50 -8.15 -1.60
CA ASN A 322 -19.62 -7.21 -1.60
C ASN A 322 -19.85 -6.64 -3.01
N SER A 323 -21.07 -6.18 -3.28
CA SER A 323 -21.33 -5.43 -4.53
C SER A 323 -20.53 -4.12 -4.52
N GLY A 324 -19.79 -3.86 -5.59
CA GLY A 324 -18.90 -2.71 -5.75
C GLY A 324 -17.44 -2.99 -5.38
N ASP A 325 -17.14 -4.19 -4.89
CA ASP A 325 -15.75 -4.62 -4.71
C ASP A 325 -15.04 -4.70 -6.07
N LYS A 326 -13.76 -4.32 -6.08
CA LYS A 326 -12.87 -4.58 -7.21
C LYS A 326 -11.71 -5.45 -6.77
N ILE A 327 -11.48 -6.54 -7.48
CA ILE A 327 -10.31 -7.41 -7.28
C ILE A 327 -9.28 -7.01 -8.32
N VAL A 328 -8.03 -6.83 -7.90
CA VAL A 328 -6.95 -6.35 -8.77
C VAL A 328 -5.75 -7.27 -8.65
N LEU A 329 -5.39 -7.91 -9.76
CA LEU A 329 -4.14 -8.65 -9.90
C LEU A 329 -3.12 -7.72 -10.55
N MET A 330 -1.88 -7.66 -10.07
CA MET A 330 -0.86 -6.72 -10.56
C MET A 330 0.53 -7.36 -10.56
N SER A 331 1.31 -7.12 -11.64
CA SER A 331 2.76 -7.35 -11.63
C SER A 331 3.51 -6.20 -10.94
N ASP A 332 4.77 -6.40 -10.60
CA ASP A 332 5.60 -5.43 -9.87
C ASP A 332 5.84 -4.14 -10.66
N GLY A 333 5.74 -4.16 -11.97
CA GLY A 333 5.82 -2.98 -12.81
C GLY A 333 4.72 -1.94 -12.52
N VAL A 334 3.58 -2.36 -11.96
CA VAL A 334 2.50 -1.48 -11.51
C VAL A 334 2.78 -0.91 -10.13
N PHE A 335 2.76 -1.74 -9.08
CA PHE A 335 2.90 -1.30 -7.69
C PHE A 335 4.34 -0.90 -7.29
N GLY A 336 5.33 -1.31 -8.08
CA GLY A 336 6.70 -0.79 -7.96
C GLY A 336 6.87 0.61 -8.57
N THR A 337 5.86 1.09 -9.31
CA THR A 337 5.85 2.41 -9.95
C THR A 337 4.90 3.38 -9.28
N LEU A 338 3.70 2.93 -8.90
CA LEU A 338 2.68 3.73 -8.23
C LEU A 338 2.58 3.33 -6.76
N ASP A 339 2.40 4.30 -5.90
CA ASP A 339 2.09 4.07 -4.48
C ASP A 339 0.61 3.65 -4.28
N ASP A 340 0.33 3.06 -3.13
CA ASP A 340 -1.00 2.55 -2.79
C ASP A 340 -2.07 3.67 -2.77
N GLU A 341 -1.70 4.92 -2.45
CA GLU A 341 -2.61 6.07 -2.48
C GLU A 341 -3.04 6.38 -3.92
N THR A 342 -2.09 6.40 -4.85
CA THR A 342 -2.36 6.65 -6.27
C THR A 342 -3.16 5.51 -6.88
N LEU A 343 -2.80 4.25 -6.59
CA LEU A 343 -3.55 3.06 -7.00
C LEU A 343 -4.99 3.14 -6.50
N THR A 344 -5.20 3.37 -5.21
CA THR A 344 -6.53 3.51 -4.61
C THR A 344 -7.33 4.62 -5.28
N ARG A 345 -6.72 5.78 -5.49
CA ARG A 345 -7.37 6.94 -6.10
C ARG A 345 -7.82 6.66 -7.53
N VAL A 346 -6.98 6.03 -8.35
CA VAL A 346 -7.30 5.67 -9.74
C VAL A 346 -8.43 4.65 -9.78
N LEU A 347 -8.32 3.56 -9.03
CA LEU A 347 -9.29 2.48 -9.01
C LEU A 347 -10.66 2.90 -8.46
N PHE A 348 -10.67 3.72 -7.40
CA PHE A 348 -11.90 4.15 -6.73
C PHE A 348 -12.65 5.25 -7.48
N ARG A 349 -11.94 6.17 -8.17
CA ARG A 349 -12.56 7.30 -8.88
C ARG A 349 -12.97 6.99 -10.30
N SER A 350 -12.67 5.82 -10.81
CA SER A 350 -13.08 5.39 -12.14
C SER A 350 -14.53 4.89 -12.13
N GLN A 351 -15.28 5.19 -13.19
CA GLN A 351 -16.70 4.85 -13.30
C GLN A 351 -16.90 3.34 -13.49
N ASN A 352 -15.98 2.69 -14.19
CA ASN A 352 -15.95 1.26 -14.45
C ASN A 352 -14.50 0.75 -14.51
N VAL A 353 -14.31 -0.55 -14.62
CA VAL A 353 -12.97 -1.17 -14.62
C VAL A 353 -12.19 -0.95 -15.89
N VAL A 354 -12.85 -0.69 -17.02
CA VAL A 354 -12.18 -0.36 -18.29
C VAL A 354 -11.55 1.04 -18.20
N GLU A 355 -12.30 2.02 -17.70
CA GLU A 355 -11.77 3.35 -17.41
C GLU A 355 -10.64 3.29 -16.36
N ALA A 356 -10.80 2.45 -15.34
CA ALA A 356 -9.78 2.24 -14.31
C ALA A 356 -8.49 1.70 -14.93
N ALA A 357 -8.59 0.74 -15.84
CA ALA A 357 -7.44 0.18 -16.55
C ALA A 357 -6.71 1.25 -17.37
N HIS A 358 -7.42 2.04 -18.19
CA HIS A 358 -6.82 3.12 -18.97
C HIS A 358 -6.15 4.18 -18.09
N LYS A 359 -6.80 4.62 -17.00
CA LYS A 359 -6.22 5.59 -16.08
C LYS A 359 -5.02 5.04 -15.33
N LEU A 360 -5.02 3.73 -15.05
CA LEU A 360 -3.89 3.05 -14.41
C LEU A 360 -2.69 3.04 -15.35
N GLU A 361 -2.90 2.69 -16.62
CA GLU A 361 -1.86 2.74 -17.65
C GLU A 361 -1.28 4.14 -17.80
N ASP A 362 -2.14 5.15 -17.94
CA ASP A 362 -1.72 6.55 -18.02
C ASP A 362 -0.90 6.97 -16.79
N ALA A 363 -1.31 6.58 -15.58
CA ALA A 363 -0.61 6.93 -14.36
C ALA A 363 0.80 6.30 -14.31
N VAL A 364 0.95 5.03 -14.71
CA VAL A 364 2.26 4.37 -14.79
C VAL A 364 3.16 5.07 -15.82
N LEU A 365 2.64 5.37 -17.01
CA LEU A 365 3.39 6.04 -18.06
C LEU A 365 3.78 7.48 -17.67
N MET A 366 2.89 8.20 -16.96
CA MET A 366 3.15 9.55 -16.45
C MET A 366 4.21 9.60 -15.35
N ALA A 367 4.45 8.53 -14.64
CA ALA A 367 5.52 8.43 -13.65
C ALA A 367 6.92 8.52 -14.29
N ARG A 368 7.04 8.33 -15.61
CA ARG A 368 8.27 8.49 -16.42
C ARG A 368 9.48 7.77 -15.84
N LYS A 369 9.27 6.60 -15.25
CA LYS A 369 10.35 5.80 -14.69
C LYS A 369 11.36 5.44 -15.79
N ALA A 370 12.66 5.69 -15.56
CA ALA A 370 13.70 5.49 -16.59
C ALA A 370 13.77 4.04 -17.07
N ASN A 371 13.64 3.10 -16.14
CA ASN A 371 13.68 1.66 -16.38
C ASN A 371 12.31 1.04 -16.06
N GLN A 372 11.23 1.55 -16.67
CA GLN A 372 9.88 1.01 -16.46
C GLN A 372 9.85 -0.44 -16.94
N ASP A 373 9.49 -1.34 -16.03
CA ASP A 373 9.29 -2.76 -16.35
C ASP A 373 8.04 -2.99 -17.19
N ASN A 374 7.90 -4.20 -17.71
CA ASN A 374 6.58 -4.68 -18.11
C ASN A 374 5.61 -4.41 -16.99
N PHE A 375 4.39 -4.01 -17.29
CA PHE A 375 3.39 -3.79 -16.27
C PHE A 375 2.03 -4.28 -16.72
N THR A 376 1.44 -5.12 -15.89
CA THR A 376 0.17 -5.79 -16.15
C THR A 376 -0.73 -5.68 -14.95
N ALA A 377 -1.99 -5.34 -15.18
CA ALA A 377 -3.05 -5.40 -14.18
C ALA A 377 -4.32 -6.02 -14.77
N VAL A 378 -5.02 -6.81 -13.96
CA VAL A 378 -6.37 -7.32 -14.25
C VAL A 378 -7.30 -6.81 -13.15
N ILE A 379 -8.33 -6.06 -13.53
CA ILE A 379 -9.27 -5.41 -12.62
C ILE A 379 -10.64 -6.03 -12.83
N ILE A 380 -11.21 -6.61 -11.78
CA ILE A 380 -12.47 -7.36 -11.84
C ILE A 380 -13.49 -6.66 -10.95
N GLU A 381 -14.66 -6.33 -11.48
CA GLU A 381 -15.76 -5.73 -10.73
C GLU A 381 -16.80 -6.75 -10.32
N ILE A 382 -17.22 -6.66 -9.07
CA ILE A 382 -18.27 -7.51 -8.48
C ILE A 382 -19.55 -6.68 -8.32
N ALA A 383 -20.63 -7.14 -8.89
CA ALA A 383 -21.92 -6.50 -8.69
C ALA A 383 -23.05 -7.49 -8.38
N ASN A 384 -24.15 -6.95 -7.87
CA ASN A 384 -25.37 -7.73 -7.67
C ASN A 384 -26.14 -7.84 -8.99
N VAL A 385 -26.00 -8.97 -9.66
CA VAL A 385 -26.62 -9.21 -10.98
C VAL A 385 -28.14 -9.20 -10.96
N ARG A 386 -28.79 -9.49 -9.82
CA ARG A 386 -30.25 -9.33 -9.70
C ARG A 386 -30.70 -7.87 -9.83
N LYS A 387 -29.91 -6.93 -9.32
CA LYS A 387 -30.22 -5.49 -9.49
C LYS A 387 -30.01 -5.01 -10.90
N LEU A 388 -29.04 -5.55 -11.62
CA LEU A 388 -28.74 -5.17 -13.01
C LEU A 388 -29.84 -5.65 -13.96
N ASN A 389 -30.32 -6.87 -13.82
CA ASN A 389 -31.39 -7.42 -14.67
C ASN A 389 -32.74 -6.67 -14.49
N ARG A 390 -33.02 -6.16 -13.27
CA ARG A 390 -34.24 -5.38 -13.00
C ARG A 390 -34.20 -3.94 -13.54
N ILE A 391 -33.04 -3.42 -13.91
CA ILE A 391 -32.87 -2.09 -14.51
C ILE A 391 -33.03 -2.15 -16.04
N GLN A 392 -32.85 -3.35 -16.63
CA GLN A 392 -32.94 -3.58 -18.09
C GLN A 392 -34.35 -4.01 -18.56
N GLU A 393 -35.23 -4.43 -17.64
CA GLU A 393 -36.67 -4.68 -17.87
C GLU A 393 -37.51 -3.41 -17.62
#